data_f4393d39ee8036b478b9dac396b8a0fd
#
_entry.id   f4393d39ee8036b478b9dac396b8a0fd
#
_cell.length_a   1.000
_cell.length_b   1.000
_cell.length_c   1.000
_cell.angle_alpha   90.00
_cell.angle_beta   90.00
_cell.angle_gamma   90.00
#
_symmetry.space_group_name_H-M   'P 1'
#
loop_
_entity.id
_entity.type
_entity.pdbx_description
1 polymer ?
#
loop_
_entity_poly.entity_id
_entity_poly.type
_entity_poly.pdbx_seq_one_letter_code
_entity_poly.pdbx_strand_id
1 'polypeptide(L)'
;MDQSDQILALWVVAFSSSHIGISATRTKIISSLGDFMDKPLNLVGNDDWTLPDYWPGDNTGGQQIFPDSLTAGRQVYRALYTAVSFITLGSAFAAYLQSSAIHGNVIIDTTTQSYMICLYIAALSFGAAIASLFNASPLGLMPSFEAEGNDNTPIISRDDTLKFITRGLTRITRHPLILPIVPWGIATAYLVGGRTCDYILFGGLSIYAIAGCYAQDLRVIKEEGSVGTVFGAEQGRDNNNDEDERNQLKSFFEQTSFVPFKAVFDGRQSLDDICREAPWLQFVAGTIIGFFAEEKILQLLSEWSI
;
A
#
# COMPACT_ATOMS: atom_id res chain seq x y z
N MET A 1 -5.41 -28.82 9.83
CA MET A 1 -5.92 -27.89 8.82
C MET A 1 -7.03 -28.60 8.07
N ASP A 2 -8.24 -28.15 8.24
CA ASP A 2 -9.39 -28.72 7.54
C ASP A 2 -9.50 -28.17 6.09
N GLN A 3 -10.52 -28.60 5.36
CA GLN A 3 -10.69 -28.20 3.97
C GLN A 3 -10.96 -26.70 3.82
N SER A 4 -11.66 -26.06 4.78
CA SER A 4 -11.95 -24.63 4.75
C SER A 4 -10.70 -23.79 4.97
N ASP A 5 -9.83 -24.20 5.89
CA ASP A 5 -8.53 -23.58 6.12
C ASP A 5 -7.63 -23.66 4.88
N GLN A 6 -7.68 -24.79 4.14
CA GLN A 6 -6.91 -24.96 2.90
C GLN A 6 -7.39 -23.99 1.81
N ILE A 7 -8.70 -23.83 1.66
CA ILE A 7 -9.30 -22.88 0.71
C ILE A 7 -8.90 -21.46 1.09
N LEU A 8 -8.98 -21.11 2.38
CA LEU A 8 -8.53 -19.80 2.87
C LEU A 8 -7.05 -19.56 2.55
N ALA A 9 -6.18 -20.53 2.84
CA ALA A 9 -4.75 -20.42 2.54
C ALA A 9 -4.48 -20.21 1.05
N LEU A 10 -5.20 -20.93 0.17
CA LEU A 10 -5.11 -20.73 -1.28
C LEU A 10 -5.46 -19.30 -1.70
N TRP A 11 -6.53 -18.72 -1.14
CA TRP A 11 -6.91 -17.35 -1.47
C TRP A 11 -5.92 -16.31 -0.93
N VAL A 12 -5.36 -16.51 0.28
CA VAL A 12 -4.31 -15.63 0.81
C VAL A 12 -3.04 -15.69 -0.05
N VAL A 13 -2.66 -16.88 -0.51
CA VAL A 13 -1.53 -17.06 -1.45
C VAL A 13 -1.86 -16.43 -2.80
N ALA A 14 -3.07 -16.62 -3.33
CA ALA A 14 -3.49 -16.02 -4.59
C ALA A 14 -3.47 -14.49 -4.53
N PHE A 15 -3.98 -13.88 -3.44
CA PHE A 15 -3.90 -12.45 -3.20
C PHE A 15 -2.43 -11.98 -3.16
N SER A 16 -1.62 -12.59 -2.32
CA SER A 16 -0.23 -12.18 -2.12
C SER A 16 0.58 -12.30 -3.41
N SER A 17 0.46 -13.42 -4.12
CA SER A 17 1.20 -13.69 -5.35
C SER A 17 0.77 -12.77 -6.49
N SER A 18 -0.55 -12.57 -6.68
CA SER A 18 -1.07 -11.69 -7.74
C SER A 18 -0.70 -10.24 -7.45
N HIS A 19 -0.87 -9.78 -6.21
CA HIS A 19 -0.59 -8.42 -5.83
C HIS A 19 0.91 -8.07 -5.97
N ILE A 20 1.79 -8.91 -5.45
CA ILE A 20 3.24 -8.75 -5.58
C ILE A 20 3.69 -8.91 -7.03
N GLY A 21 3.20 -9.93 -7.75
CA GLY A 21 3.59 -10.22 -9.12
C GLY A 21 3.18 -9.12 -10.10
N ILE A 22 1.94 -8.63 -10.02
CA ILE A 22 1.46 -7.51 -10.85
C ILE A 22 2.24 -6.24 -10.50
N SER A 23 2.52 -5.99 -9.21
CA SER A 23 3.34 -4.85 -8.79
C SER A 23 4.79 -4.96 -9.28
N ALA A 24 5.40 -6.15 -9.23
CA ALA A 24 6.77 -6.37 -9.68
C ALA A 24 6.94 -6.23 -11.21
N THR A 25 5.88 -6.47 -11.97
CA THR A 25 5.89 -6.37 -13.45
C THR A 25 5.20 -5.11 -13.97
N ARG A 26 4.93 -4.15 -13.08
CA ARG A 26 4.14 -2.94 -13.35
C ARG A 26 4.55 -2.22 -14.63
N THR A 27 5.83 -1.88 -14.78
CA THR A 27 6.33 -1.11 -15.92
C THR A 27 6.08 -1.81 -17.26
N LYS A 28 6.31 -3.14 -17.30
CA LYS A 28 6.05 -3.94 -18.50
C LYS A 28 4.57 -4.01 -18.83
N ILE A 29 3.72 -4.16 -17.81
CA ILE A 29 2.26 -4.22 -18.02
C ILE A 29 1.76 -2.87 -18.54
N ILE A 30 2.20 -1.75 -17.93
CA ILE A 30 1.78 -0.41 -18.37
C ILE A 30 2.18 -0.14 -19.82
N SER A 31 3.42 -0.43 -20.21
CA SER A 31 3.85 -0.23 -21.60
C SER A 31 3.07 -1.12 -22.56
N SER A 32 2.89 -2.41 -22.25
CA SER A 32 2.13 -3.33 -23.11
C SER A 32 0.67 -2.93 -23.25
N LEU A 33 0.04 -2.46 -22.16
CA LEU A 33 -1.34 -1.97 -22.19
C LEU A 33 -1.44 -0.65 -22.96
N GLY A 34 -0.46 0.24 -22.81
CA GLY A 34 -0.38 1.47 -23.59
C GLY A 34 -0.26 1.19 -25.08
N ASP A 35 0.69 0.34 -25.47
CA ASP A 35 0.88 -0.07 -26.87
C ASP A 35 -0.36 -0.75 -27.46
N PHE A 36 -1.11 -1.50 -26.65
CA PHE A 36 -2.37 -2.11 -27.06
C PHE A 36 -3.47 -1.08 -27.29
N MET A 37 -3.56 -0.07 -26.42
CA MET A 37 -4.57 0.99 -26.50
C MET A 37 -4.30 1.99 -27.62
N ASP A 38 -3.04 2.19 -28.03
CA ASP A 38 -2.66 3.04 -29.16
C ASP A 38 -2.93 2.38 -30.53
N LYS A 39 -3.05 1.06 -30.57
CA LYS A 39 -3.46 0.38 -31.81
C LYS A 39 -4.92 0.69 -32.03
N PRO A 40 -5.27 1.31 -33.20
CA PRO A 40 -6.66 1.52 -33.52
C PRO A 40 -7.37 0.17 -33.46
N LEU A 41 -8.42 0.10 -32.63
CA LEU A 41 -9.33 -1.05 -32.63
C LEU A 41 -10.07 -1.07 -33.95
N ASN A 42 -9.41 -1.54 -35.02
CA ASN A 42 -9.98 -1.80 -36.31
C ASN A 42 -10.97 -2.97 -36.25
N LEU A 43 -11.85 -3.00 -35.28
CA LEU A 43 -12.87 -4.03 -35.11
C LEU A 43 -14.12 -3.77 -35.95
N VAL A 44 -14.33 -2.56 -36.45
CA VAL A 44 -15.37 -2.24 -37.41
C VAL A 44 -14.86 -1.06 -38.24
N GLY A 45 -14.80 -1.21 -39.56
CA GLY A 45 -14.27 -0.21 -40.50
C GLY A 45 -15.09 1.08 -40.61
N ASN A 46 -15.07 1.85 -39.54
CA ASN A 46 -15.54 3.22 -39.52
C ASN A 46 -14.63 4.06 -38.63
N ASP A 47 -14.02 5.05 -39.26
CA ASP A 47 -13.05 5.98 -38.65
C ASP A 47 -13.65 7.00 -37.66
N ASP A 48 -14.89 6.78 -37.20
CA ASP A 48 -15.64 7.74 -36.35
C ASP A 48 -16.10 7.16 -35.02
N TRP A 49 -15.20 6.53 -34.27
CA TRP A 49 -15.49 6.32 -32.84
C TRP A 49 -14.95 7.51 -32.02
N THR A 50 -15.66 8.62 -32.03
CA THR A 50 -15.60 9.64 -30.99
C THR A 50 -16.45 9.17 -29.84
N LEU A 51 -15.84 9.00 -28.64
CA LEU A 51 -16.61 8.81 -27.41
C LEU A 51 -17.47 10.07 -27.14
N PRO A 52 -18.65 9.87 -26.53
CA PRO A 52 -19.56 11.00 -26.26
C PRO A 52 -18.87 12.12 -25.48
N ASP A 53 -19.18 13.37 -25.79
CA ASP A 53 -18.69 14.62 -25.23
C ASP A 53 -18.90 14.79 -23.70
N TYR A 54 -19.03 13.70 -22.96
CA TYR A 54 -19.46 13.70 -21.56
C TYR A 54 -18.33 13.41 -20.55
N TRP A 55 -17.07 13.60 -20.92
CA TRP A 55 -16.01 13.50 -19.92
C TRP A 55 -15.56 14.89 -19.47
N PRO A 56 -15.63 15.23 -18.17
CA PRO A 56 -15.27 16.56 -17.69
C PRO A 56 -13.76 16.77 -17.79
N GLY A 57 -13.34 17.57 -18.75
CA GLY A 57 -11.98 18.07 -18.85
C GLY A 57 -11.42 18.02 -20.24
N ASP A 58 -11.93 18.80 -21.11
CA ASP A 58 -11.23 19.68 -22.04
C ASP A 58 -12.09 20.06 -23.27
N ASN A 59 -12.12 21.34 -23.61
CA ASN A 59 -12.97 21.92 -24.65
C ASN A 59 -12.30 21.99 -26.02
N THR A 60 -11.51 21.01 -26.42
CA THR A 60 -10.90 20.97 -27.73
C THR A 60 -11.33 19.72 -28.51
N GLY A 61 -12.07 19.95 -29.58
CA GLY A 61 -12.73 18.91 -30.37
C GLY A 61 -11.82 17.81 -30.84
N GLY A 62 -12.28 16.57 -30.73
CA GLY A 62 -11.61 15.38 -31.24
C GLY A 62 -10.56 14.80 -30.28
N GLN A 63 -10.79 14.85 -28.97
CA GLN A 63 -9.80 14.43 -27.98
C GLN A 63 -9.66 12.92 -27.84
N GLN A 64 -8.43 12.47 -27.88
CA GLN A 64 -8.03 11.18 -27.31
C GLN A 64 -8.38 11.19 -25.82
N ILE A 65 -9.04 10.12 -25.33
CA ILE A 65 -9.42 9.99 -23.92
C ILE A 65 -8.21 10.12 -22.99
N PHE A 66 -7.04 9.77 -23.50
CA PHE A 66 -5.77 9.85 -22.80
C PHE A 66 -4.77 10.62 -23.67
N PRO A 67 -4.01 11.56 -23.07
CA PRO A 67 -3.06 12.39 -23.81
C PRO A 67 -1.90 11.58 -24.41
N ASP A 68 -1.63 10.37 -23.91
CA ASP A 68 -0.63 9.46 -24.42
C ASP A 68 -0.93 7.99 -24.05
N SER A 69 -0.27 7.05 -24.75
CA SER A 69 -0.38 5.61 -24.50
C SER A 69 0.01 5.18 -23.09
N LEU A 70 1.00 5.84 -22.51
CA LEU A 70 1.46 5.52 -21.16
C LEU A 70 0.41 5.91 -20.12
N THR A 71 -0.27 7.04 -20.27
CA THR A 71 -1.36 7.46 -19.39
C THR A 71 -2.53 6.50 -19.49
N ALA A 72 -2.92 6.07 -20.72
CA ALA A 72 -3.92 5.04 -20.93
C ALA A 72 -3.53 3.72 -20.24
N GLY A 73 -2.31 3.25 -20.48
CA GLY A 73 -1.78 2.03 -19.87
C GLY A 73 -1.79 2.08 -18.34
N ARG A 74 -1.50 3.24 -17.72
CA ARG A 74 -1.56 3.45 -16.27
C ARG A 74 -2.95 3.31 -15.71
N GLN A 75 -3.94 3.92 -16.35
CA GLN A 75 -5.32 3.87 -15.87
C GLN A 75 -5.88 2.45 -15.94
N VAL A 76 -5.64 1.76 -17.05
CA VAL A 76 -6.03 0.34 -17.21
C VAL A 76 -5.31 -0.54 -16.21
N TYR A 77 -3.99 -0.34 -16.01
CA TYR A 77 -3.23 -1.04 -14.98
C TYR A 77 -3.83 -0.85 -13.59
N ARG A 78 -4.15 0.40 -13.20
CA ARG A 78 -4.76 0.70 -11.89
C ARG A 78 -6.09 -0.02 -11.72
N ALA A 79 -6.95 0.01 -12.73
CA ALA A 79 -8.24 -0.67 -12.71
C ALA A 79 -8.09 -2.19 -12.55
N LEU A 80 -7.22 -2.82 -13.36
CA LEU A 80 -6.93 -4.25 -13.28
C LEU A 80 -6.33 -4.64 -11.92
N TYR A 81 -5.33 -3.90 -11.45
CA TYR A 81 -4.69 -4.14 -10.17
C TYR A 81 -5.69 -4.06 -9.02
N THR A 82 -6.55 -3.03 -9.03
CA THR A 82 -7.60 -2.86 -8.04
C THR A 82 -8.61 -4.01 -8.11
N ALA A 83 -9.10 -4.36 -9.31
CA ALA A 83 -10.07 -5.44 -9.49
C ALA A 83 -9.52 -6.79 -9.00
N VAL A 84 -8.29 -7.16 -9.40
CA VAL A 84 -7.65 -8.41 -8.94
C VAL A 84 -7.48 -8.41 -7.43
N SER A 85 -7.05 -7.29 -6.85
CA SER A 85 -6.87 -7.17 -5.40
C SER A 85 -8.19 -7.32 -4.64
N PHE A 86 -9.27 -6.67 -5.10
CA PHE A 86 -10.59 -6.81 -4.49
C PHE A 86 -11.15 -8.23 -4.59
N ILE A 87 -11.02 -8.86 -5.76
CA ILE A 87 -11.52 -10.24 -5.96
C ILE A 87 -10.76 -11.21 -5.05
N THR A 88 -9.44 -11.16 -5.06
CA THR A 88 -8.63 -12.14 -4.33
C THR A 88 -8.67 -11.92 -2.83
N LEU A 89 -8.57 -10.67 -2.35
CA LEU A 89 -8.67 -10.34 -0.93
C LEU A 89 -10.11 -10.56 -0.41
N GLY A 90 -11.11 -10.16 -1.19
CA GLY A 90 -12.52 -10.38 -0.85
C GLY A 90 -12.86 -11.88 -0.75
N SER A 91 -12.32 -12.70 -1.67
CA SER A 91 -12.47 -14.16 -1.60
C SER A 91 -11.74 -14.76 -0.40
N ALA A 92 -10.54 -14.26 -0.06
CA ALA A 92 -9.85 -14.69 1.16
C ALA A 92 -10.65 -14.35 2.41
N PHE A 93 -11.25 -13.16 2.48
CA PHE A 93 -12.07 -12.75 3.60
C PHE A 93 -13.36 -13.59 3.69
N ALA A 94 -14.04 -13.86 2.57
CA ALA A 94 -15.23 -14.73 2.54
C ALA A 94 -14.90 -16.17 2.99
N ALA A 95 -13.78 -16.72 2.52
CA ALA A 95 -13.29 -18.03 2.96
C ALA A 95 -12.93 -18.04 4.45
N TYR A 96 -12.38 -16.93 4.96
CA TYR A 96 -12.10 -16.77 6.39
C TYR A 96 -13.38 -16.80 7.23
N LEU A 97 -14.42 -16.06 6.86
CA LEU A 97 -15.70 -16.06 7.57
C LEU A 97 -16.31 -17.47 7.60
N GLN A 98 -16.25 -18.18 6.48
CA GLN A 98 -16.73 -19.57 6.41
C GLN A 98 -15.92 -20.50 7.30
N SER A 99 -14.59 -20.42 7.30
CA SER A 99 -13.73 -21.24 8.16
C SER A 99 -13.92 -20.87 9.63
N SER A 100 -14.03 -19.59 9.95
CA SER A 100 -14.30 -19.10 11.31
C SER A 100 -15.60 -19.63 11.87
N ALA A 101 -16.68 -19.64 11.09
CA ALA A 101 -17.99 -20.19 11.49
C ALA A 101 -17.91 -21.70 11.79
N ILE A 102 -17.11 -22.47 11.05
CA ILE A 102 -16.92 -23.91 11.29
C ILE A 102 -16.19 -24.17 12.61
N HIS A 103 -15.17 -23.36 12.93
CA HIS A 103 -14.39 -23.51 14.17
C HIS A 103 -15.12 -23.00 15.42
N GLY A 104 -16.20 -22.25 15.24
CA GLY A 104 -16.98 -21.66 16.31
C GLY A 104 -16.29 -20.49 17.03
N ASN A 105 -17.02 -19.82 17.90
CA ASN A 105 -16.51 -18.69 18.65
C ASN A 105 -15.60 -19.13 19.79
N VAL A 106 -14.42 -18.54 19.85
CA VAL A 106 -13.51 -18.66 20.99
C VAL A 106 -13.78 -17.48 21.93
N ILE A 107 -14.19 -17.79 23.16
CA ILE A 107 -14.33 -16.76 24.19
C ILE A 107 -12.94 -16.39 24.67
N ILE A 108 -12.47 -15.23 24.27
CA ILE A 108 -11.22 -14.67 24.77
C ILE A 108 -11.52 -13.88 26.04
N ASP A 109 -10.76 -14.16 27.09
CA ASP A 109 -10.83 -13.36 28.32
C ASP A 109 -10.20 -11.99 28.06
N THR A 110 -11.05 -10.98 27.84
CA THR A 110 -10.66 -9.60 27.58
C THR A 110 -9.95 -8.92 28.75
N THR A 111 -9.98 -9.56 29.93
CA THR A 111 -9.30 -9.05 31.14
C THR A 111 -7.83 -9.48 31.21
N THR A 112 -7.41 -10.41 30.36
CA THR A 112 -6.01 -10.88 30.37
C THR A 112 -5.04 -9.80 29.92
N GLN A 113 -3.89 -9.77 30.56
CA GLN A 113 -2.81 -8.84 30.19
C GLN A 113 -2.39 -9.02 28.72
N SER A 114 -2.40 -10.26 28.19
CA SER A 114 -2.05 -10.57 26.82
C SER A 114 -3.03 -9.93 25.83
N TYR A 115 -4.33 -9.95 26.13
CA TYR A 115 -5.34 -9.29 25.31
C TYR A 115 -5.06 -7.78 25.20
N MET A 116 -4.85 -7.12 26.33
CA MET A 116 -4.57 -5.68 26.35
C MET A 116 -3.28 -5.32 25.60
N ILE A 117 -2.22 -6.13 25.76
CA ILE A 117 -0.96 -5.92 25.02
C ILE A 117 -1.20 -6.02 23.51
N CYS A 118 -1.91 -7.05 23.05
CA CYS A 118 -2.22 -7.21 21.62
C CYS A 118 -3.08 -6.06 21.09
N LEU A 119 -4.08 -5.62 21.86
CA LEU A 119 -4.92 -4.48 21.48
C LEU A 119 -4.10 -3.19 21.34
N TYR A 120 -3.17 -2.92 22.27
CA TYR A 120 -2.26 -1.77 22.13
C TYR A 120 -1.31 -1.92 20.95
N ILE A 121 -0.79 -3.12 20.65
CA ILE A 121 0.05 -3.36 19.47
C ILE A 121 -0.74 -3.07 18.19
N ALA A 122 -1.97 -3.55 18.08
CA ALA A 122 -2.83 -3.28 16.93
C ALA A 122 -3.12 -1.78 16.78
N ALA A 123 -3.48 -1.10 17.86
CA ALA A 123 -3.75 0.34 17.86
C ALA A 123 -2.51 1.18 17.47
N LEU A 124 -1.33 0.88 18.05
CA LEU A 124 -0.08 1.55 17.71
C LEU A 124 0.32 1.33 16.26
N SER A 125 0.09 0.13 15.74
CA SER A 125 0.34 -0.20 14.33
C SER A 125 -0.53 0.63 13.40
N PHE A 126 -1.82 0.79 13.75
CA PHE A 126 -2.74 1.65 13.01
C PHE A 126 -2.30 3.11 13.08
N GLY A 127 -1.88 3.59 14.25
CA GLY A 127 -1.31 4.92 14.44
C GLY A 127 -0.10 5.17 13.56
N ALA A 128 0.82 4.20 13.47
CA ALA A 128 2.00 4.29 12.61
C ALA A 128 1.62 4.34 11.13
N ALA A 129 0.64 3.55 10.70
CA ALA A 129 0.13 3.58 9.32
C ALA A 129 -0.51 4.94 8.99
N ILE A 130 -1.37 5.47 9.87
CA ILE A 130 -1.98 6.81 9.67
C ILE A 130 -0.90 7.90 9.64
N ALA A 131 0.03 7.90 10.59
CA ALA A 131 1.11 8.88 10.62
C ALA A 131 1.96 8.85 9.34
N SER A 132 2.16 7.66 8.77
CA SER A 132 2.94 7.51 7.54
C SER A 132 2.27 8.12 6.30
N LEU A 133 0.94 8.29 6.29
CA LEU A 133 0.23 8.99 5.22
C LEU A 133 0.60 10.48 5.16
N PHE A 134 0.95 11.07 6.30
CA PHE A 134 1.39 12.46 6.42
C PHE A 134 2.91 12.63 6.33
N ASN A 135 3.62 11.52 6.32
CA ASN A 135 5.06 11.47 6.17
C ASN A 135 5.36 10.60 4.95
N ALA A 136 5.27 11.20 3.77
CA ALA A 136 5.36 10.51 2.49
C ALA A 136 6.42 9.40 2.50
N SER A 137 5.99 8.17 2.31
CA SER A 137 6.91 7.07 2.02
C SER A 137 7.32 7.17 0.55
N PRO A 138 8.59 7.42 0.23
CA PRO A 138 9.03 7.51 -1.17
C PRO A 138 8.83 6.21 -1.94
N LEU A 139 8.76 5.08 -1.24
CA LEU A 139 8.51 3.76 -1.81
C LEU A 139 7.04 3.34 -1.69
N GLY A 140 6.21 4.15 -1.07
CA GLY A 140 4.77 3.91 -0.97
C GLY A 140 4.08 4.07 -2.31
N LEU A 141 3.18 3.14 -2.64
CA LEU A 141 2.29 3.27 -3.81
C LEU A 141 1.10 4.19 -3.52
N MET A 142 1.00 4.66 -2.29
CA MET A 142 -0.07 5.55 -1.84
C MET A 142 0.35 7.00 -2.01
N PRO A 143 -0.59 7.87 -2.43
CA PRO A 143 -0.35 9.30 -2.44
C PRO A 143 -0.04 9.77 -1.02
N SER A 144 0.92 10.66 -0.89
CA SER A 144 1.08 11.44 0.32
C SER A 144 0.14 12.62 0.30
N PHE A 145 -0.28 13.03 1.49
CA PHE A 145 -1.03 14.27 1.67
C PHE A 145 -0.11 15.28 2.34
N GLU A 146 0.15 16.40 1.68
CA GLU A 146 0.87 17.53 2.25
C GLU A 146 -0.13 18.57 2.74
N ALA A 147 0.03 19.01 3.99
CA ALA A 147 -0.70 20.15 4.51
C ALA A 147 0.12 21.41 4.19
N GLU A 148 -0.19 22.07 3.09
CA GLU A 148 0.40 23.36 2.76
C GLU A 148 -0.57 24.49 3.13
N GLY A 149 -0.12 25.36 4.04
CA GLY A 149 -0.82 26.57 4.43
C GLY A 149 -0.41 27.75 3.56
N ASN A 150 -1.00 27.87 2.38
CA ASN A 150 -0.99 29.13 1.64
C ASN A 150 -2.43 29.52 1.24
N ASP A 151 -2.76 30.80 1.33
CA ASP A 151 -4.13 31.35 1.33
C ASP A 151 -5.04 31.00 0.13
N ASN A 152 -4.54 30.27 -0.88
CA ASN A 152 -5.28 29.92 -2.09
C ASN A 152 -5.24 28.41 -2.46
N THR A 153 -4.66 27.55 -1.63
CA THR A 153 -4.59 26.11 -1.90
C THR A 153 -5.37 25.31 -0.85
N PRO A 154 -6.00 24.19 -1.22
CA PRO A 154 -6.68 23.35 -0.23
C PRO A 154 -5.67 22.92 0.85
N ILE A 155 -6.13 22.92 2.10
CA ILE A 155 -5.36 22.57 3.30
C ILE A 155 -4.63 21.21 3.18
N ILE A 156 -5.06 20.38 2.26
CA ILE A 156 -4.47 19.06 1.99
C ILE A 156 -4.30 18.92 0.48
N SER A 157 -3.07 18.96 0.00
CA SER A 157 -2.72 18.61 -1.39
C SER A 157 -2.24 17.17 -1.47
N ARG A 158 -2.59 16.49 -2.54
CA ARG A 158 -2.09 15.15 -2.83
C ARG A 158 -0.79 15.28 -3.64
N ASP A 159 0.29 14.72 -3.11
CA ASP A 159 1.56 14.61 -3.81
C ASP A 159 1.79 13.17 -4.24
N ASP A 160 1.79 12.93 -5.55
CA ASP A 160 2.06 11.62 -6.16
C ASP A 160 3.54 11.44 -6.53
N THR A 161 4.40 12.42 -6.24
CA THR A 161 5.83 12.33 -6.54
C THR A 161 6.55 11.45 -5.52
N LEU A 162 7.47 10.63 -6.00
CA LEU A 162 8.35 9.86 -5.13
C LEU A 162 9.46 10.75 -4.63
N LYS A 163 9.47 10.99 -3.33
CA LYS A 163 10.54 11.76 -2.68
C LYS A 163 11.50 10.81 -1.98
N PHE A 164 12.69 10.64 -2.52
CA PHE A 164 13.77 9.87 -1.87
C PHE A 164 14.42 10.70 -0.75
N ILE A 165 13.60 11.25 0.12
CA ILE A 165 14.04 12.08 1.24
C ILE A 165 13.89 11.30 2.54
N THR A 166 15.00 11.20 3.28
CA THR A 166 14.99 10.59 4.62
C THR A 166 14.41 11.59 5.61
N ARG A 167 13.16 11.37 6.03
CA ARG A 167 12.46 12.27 6.95
C ARG A 167 11.47 11.52 7.85
N GLY A 168 11.40 11.90 9.12
CA GLY A 168 10.40 11.40 10.05
C GLY A 168 10.37 9.87 10.15
N LEU A 169 9.25 9.24 9.82
CA LEU A 169 9.09 7.78 9.92
C LEU A 169 9.95 6.98 8.94
N THR A 170 10.39 7.57 7.81
CA THR A 170 11.31 6.89 6.90
C THR A 170 12.70 6.70 7.51
N ARG A 171 13.06 7.44 8.57
CA ARG A 171 14.27 7.21 9.36
C ARG A 171 14.17 5.94 10.20
N ILE A 172 12.95 5.52 10.56
CA ILE A 172 12.70 4.28 11.31
C ILE A 172 12.76 3.09 10.36
N THR A 173 12.03 3.17 9.25
CA THR A 173 12.01 2.16 8.19
C THR A 173 11.63 2.81 6.88
N ARG A 174 12.13 2.29 5.75
CA ARG A 174 11.76 2.80 4.42
C ARG A 174 10.34 2.45 3.98
N HIS A 175 9.65 1.58 4.73
CA HIS A 175 8.26 1.17 4.46
C HIS A 175 7.32 1.49 5.63
N PRO A 176 7.22 2.75 6.09
CA PRO A 176 6.48 3.09 7.30
C PRO A 176 4.97 2.91 7.18
N LEU A 177 4.43 2.82 5.96
CA LEU A 177 3.00 2.60 5.73
C LEU A 177 2.62 1.11 5.80
N ILE A 178 3.45 0.23 5.26
CA ILE A 178 3.09 -1.18 5.05
C ILE A 178 3.60 -2.08 6.18
N LEU A 179 4.82 -1.85 6.70
CA LEU A 179 5.37 -2.69 7.75
C LEU A 179 4.57 -2.70 9.07
N PRO A 180 3.80 -1.66 9.45
CA PRO A 180 2.91 -1.76 10.60
C PRO A 180 1.82 -2.86 10.49
N ILE A 181 1.50 -3.33 9.28
CA ILE A 181 0.61 -4.49 9.07
C ILE A 181 1.17 -5.77 9.73
N VAL A 182 2.50 -5.87 9.89
CA VAL A 182 3.13 -7.06 10.48
C VAL A 182 2.73 -7.25 11.94
N PRO A 183 3.04 -6.33 12.86
CA PRO A 183 2.61 -6.46 14.25
C PRO A 183 1.08 -6.40 14.40
N TRP A 184 0.38 -5.61 13.58
CA TRP A 184 -1.08 -5.59 13.56
C TRP A 184 -1.66 -6.96 13.26
N GLY A 185 -1.25 -7.61 12.19
CA GLY A 185 -1.82 -8.90 11.80
C GLY A 185 -1.57 -10.00 12.82
N ILE A 186 -0.37 -10.04 13.43
CA ILE A 186 -0.07 -11.02 14.49
C ILE A 186 -0.93 -10.76 15.74
N ALA A 187 -1.08 -9.50 16.14
CA ALA A 187 -1.90 -9.12 17.29
C ALA A 187 -3.38 -9.40 17.05
N THR A 188 -3.91 -9.03 15.89
CA THR A 188 -5.32 -9.25 15.53
C THR A 188 -5.62 -10.74 15.41
N ALA A 189 -4.73 -11.58 14.85
CA ALA A 189 -4.90 -13.03 14.84
C ALA A 189 -5.13 -13.60 16.25
N TYR A 190 -4.40 -13.10 17.24
CA TYR A 190 -4.59 -13.48 18.63
C TYR A 190 -5.90 -12.95 19.19
N LEU A 191 -6.24 -11.68 18.92
CA LEU A 191 -7.42 -11.00 19.44
C LEU A 191 -8.76 -11.60 18.95
N VAL A 192 -8.80 -12.15 17.74
CA VAL A 192 -10.03 -12.78 17.19
C VAL A 192 -10.22 -14.24 17.64
N GLY A 193 -9.23 -14.86 18.30
CA GLY A 193 -9.38 -16.21 18.84
C GLY A 193 -8.14 -17.09 18.78
N GLY A 194 -7.14 -16.73 17.98
CA GLY A 194 -5.90 -17.49 17.82
C GLY A 194 -6.10 -18.84 17.15
N ARG A 195 -7.17 -19.01 16.36
CA ARG A 195 -7.45 -20.23 15.59
C ARG A 195 -6.54 -20.32 14.37
N THR A 196 -6.47 -21.50 13.76
CA THR A 196 -5.69 -21.68 12.53
C THR A 196 -6.09 -20.69 11.43
N CYS A 197 -7.39 -20.49 11.19
CA CYS A 197 -7.90 -19.55 10.20
C CYS A 197 -7.48 -18.10 10.49
N ASP A 198 -7.41 -17.70 11.75
CA ASP A 198 -6.99 -16.36 12.16
C ASP A 198 -5.53 -16.10 11.78
N TYR A 199 -4.65 -17.07 12.06
CA TYR A 199 -3.24 -16.97 11.66
C TYR A 199 -3.03 -17.10 10.15
N ILE A 200 -3.85 -17.87 9.43
CA ILE A 200 -3.78 -17.94 7.97
C ILE A 200 -4.10 -16.59 7.35
N LEU A 201 -5.19 -15.92 7.76
CA LEU A 201 -5.57 -14.63 7.22
C LEU A 201 -4.63 -13.51 7.68
N PHE A 202 -4.64 -13.22 8.98
CA PHE A 202 -3.94 -12.04 9.53
C PHE A 202 -2.42 -12.23 9.56
N GLY A 203 -1.94 -13.44 9.90
CA GLY A 203 -0.52 -13.78 9.78
C GLY A 203 -0.06 -13.84 8.33
N GLY A 204 -0.90 -14.33 7.42
CA GLY A 204 -0.66 -14.30 5.98
C GLY A 204 -0.51 -12.88 5.43
N LEU A 205 -1.34 -11.93 5.89
CA LEU A 205 -1.19 -10.50 5.57
C LEU A 205 0.12 -9.92 6.11
N SER A 206 0.57 -10.37 7.29
CA SER A 206 1.87 -9.98 7.85
C SER A 206 3.03 -10.46 6.97
N ILE A 207 2.99 -11.71 6.52
CA ILE A 207 4.00 -12.27 5.60
C ILE A 207 3.95 -11.54 4.25
N TYR A 208 2.75 -11.30 3.73
CA TYR A 208 2.55 -10.52 2.51
C TYR A 208 3.16 -9.11 2.62
N ALA A 209 2.99 -8.42 3.75
CA ALA A 209 3.56 -7.08 3.96
C ALA A 209 5.10 -7.11 3.88
N ILE A 210 5.75 -8.08 4.52
CA ILE A 210 7.20 -8.26 4.46
C ILE A 210 7.65 -8.57 3.02
N ALA A 211 7.03 -9.56 2.38
CA ALA A 211 7.40 -9.98 1.03
C ALA A 211 7.15 -8.89 -0.01
N GLY A 212 6.03 -8.14 0.13
CA GLY A 212 5.68 -7.03 -0.74
C GLY A 212 6.66 -5.87 -0.65
N CYS A 213 7.04 -5.47 0.57
CA CYS A 213 8.05 -4.45 0.79
C CYS A 213 9.42 -4.87 0.24
N TYR A 214 9.82 -6.13 0.45
CA TYR A 214 11.07 -6.64 -0.09
C TYR A 214 11.07 -6.68 -1.63
N ALA A 215 9.99 -7.15 -2.24
CA ALA A 215 9.83 -7.16 -3.69
C ALA A 215 9.83 -5.74 -4.27
N GLN A 216 9.25 -4.77 -3.55
CA GLN A 216 9.30 -3.37 -3.92
C GLN A 216 10.72 -2.81 -3.88
N ASP A 217 11.50 -3.09 -2.83
CA ASP A 217 12.92 -2.70 -2.75
C ASP A 217 13.71 -3.25 -3.93
N LEU A 218 13.56 -4.55 -4.23
CA LEU A 218 14.25 -5.18 -5.36
C LEU A 218 13.87 -4.55 -6.70
N ARG A 219 12.59 -4.21 -6.88
CA ARG A 219 12.12 -3.54 -8.09
C ARG A 219 12.73 -2.16 -8.23
N VAL A 220 12.70 -1.34 -7.16
CA VAL A 220 13.27 0.01 -7.17
C VAL A 220 14.76 -0.02 -7.49
N ILE A 221 15.52 -0.91 -6.86
CA ILE A 221 16.95 -1.07 -7.11
C ILE A 221 17.20 -1.49 -8.58
N LYS A 222 16.38 -2.42 -9.11
CA LYS A 222 16.55 -2.92 -10.48
C LYS A 222 16.17 -1.88 -11.54
N GLU A 223 15.14 -1.09 -11.28
CA GLU A 223 14.62 -0.09 -12.21
C GLU A 223 15.27 1.30 -11.99
N GLU A 224 16.26 1.38 -11.11
CA GLU A 224 17.08 2.59 -10.86
C GLU A 224 16.24 3.86 -10.64
N GLY A 225 15.22 3.75 -9.78
CA GLY A 225 14.33 4.87 -9.48
C GLY A 225 13.16 5.04 -10.45
N SER A 226 13.03 4.18 -11.47
CA SER A 226 11.92 4.24 -12.44
C SER A 226 10.53 4.08 -11.82
N VAL A 227 10.45 3.76 -10.53
CA VAL A 227 9.18 3.66 -9.79
C VAL A 227 8.46 5.00 -9.69
N GLY A 228 9.22 6.11 -9.64
CA GLY A 228 8.68 7.47 -9.69
C GLY A 228 8.45 7.99 -11.10
N THR A 229 9.27 7.55 -12.04
CA THR A 229 9.30 8.04 -13.43
C THR A 229 8.08 7.67 -14.25
N VAL A 230 7.18 6.80 -13.75
CA VAL A 230 5.88 6.64 -14.39
C VAL A 230 5.10 7.97 -14.42
N PHE A 231 5.39 8.89 -13.51
CA PHE A 231 4.84 10.26 -13.51
C PHE A 231 5.84 11.32 -14.01
N GLY A 232 7.13 11.05 -13.95
CA GLY A 232 8.18 11.97 -14.39
C GLY A 232 8.62 11.79 -15.85
N ALA A 233 8.23 10.72 -16.52
CA ALA A 233 8.57 10.50 -17.93
C ALA A 233 7.88 11.47 -18.90
N GLU A 234 6.91 12.24 -18.42
CA GLU A 234 6.19 13.25 -19.22
C GLU A 234 6.89 14.62 -19.24
N GLN A 235 7.74 14.91 -18.26
CA GLN A 235 8.61 16.08 -18.30
C GLN A 235 9.90 15.66 -18.98
N GLY A 236 10.10 16.08 -20.23
CA GLY A 236 11.18 15.70 -21.12
C GLY A 236 12.50 15.43 -20.38
N ARG A 237 13.00 14.21 -20.54
CA ARG A 237 14.25 13.73 -19.98
C ARG A 237 15.39 14.66 -20.40
N ASP A 238 15.70 15.60 -19.54
CA ASP A 238 16.99 16.24 -19.56
C ASP A 238 17.99 15.27 -18.93
N ASN A 239 18.98 14.80 -19.70
CA ASN A 239 19.96 13.79 -19.29
C ASN A 239 20.75 14.15 -18.01
N ASN A 240 20.65 15.38 -17.54
CA ASN A 240 21.32 15.86 -16.32
C ASN A 240 20.52 15.52 -15.03
N ASN A 241 19.20 15.32 -15.12
CA ASN A 241 18.37 15.01 -13.95
C ASN A 241 18.47 13.53 -13.54
N ASP A 242 18.81 12.64 -14.47
CA ASP A 242 18.88 11.18 -14.20
C ASP A 242 20.01 10.83 -13.21
N GLU A 243 21.10 11.60 -13.19
CA GLU A 243 22.26 11.35 -12.31
C GLU A 243 21.97 11.82 -10.87
N ASP A 244 21.28 12.95 -10.72
CA ASP A 244 20.88 13.48 -9.42
C ASP A 244 19.82 12.59 -8.75
N GLU A 245 18.85 12.08 -9.50
CA GLU A 245 17.84 11.15 -8.99
C GLU A 245 18.45 9.81 -8.56
N ARG A 246 19.40 9.27 -9.30
CA ARG A 246 20.16 8.06 -8.92
C ARG A 246 20.96 8.26 -7.64
N ASN A 247 21.59 9.40 -7.49
CA ASN A 247 22.35 9.76 -6.29
C ASN A 247 21.44 9.91 -5.07
N GLN A 248 20.25 10.51 -5.25
CA GLN A 248 19.24 10.61 -4.18
C GLN A 248 18.72 9.24 -3.77
N LEU A 249 18.39 8.36 -4.73
CA LEU A 249 17.94 7.00 -4.46
C LEU A 249 19.01 6.21 -3.69
N LYS A 250 20.26 6.24 -4.14
CA LYS A 250 21.38 5.57 -3.49
C LYS A 250 21.55 6.08 -2.06
N SER A 251 21.59 7.39 -1.88
CA SER A 251 21.68 8.04 -0.56
C SER A 251 20.53 7.62 0.36
N PHE A 252 19.30 7.57 -0.16
CA PHE A 252 18.13 7.12 0.60
C PHE A 252 18.29 5.68 1.10
N PHE A 253 18.72 4.75 0.23
CA PHE A 253 18.93 3.36 0.62
C PHE A 253 20.09 3.18 1.62
N GLU A 254 21.15 3.98 1.49
CA GLU A 254 22.26 3.97 2.44
C GLU A 254 21.87 4.51 3.82
N GLN A 255 21.04 5.54 3.86
CA GLN A 255 20.60 6.19 5.10
C GLN A 255 19.47 5.47 5.82
N THR A 256 18.61 4.75 5.09
CA THR A 256 17.43 4.07 5.66
C THR A 256 17.65 2.57 5.82
N SER A 257 16.70 1.90 6.46
CA SER A 257 16.73 0.44 6.59
C SER A 257 15.35 -0.16 6.32
N PHE A 258 15.36 -1.42 5.84
CA PHE A 258 14.16 -2.23 5.74
C PHE A 258 13.61 -2.57 7.14
N VAL A 259 14.51 -3.09 7.99
CA VAL A 259 14.17 -3.48 9.37
C VAL A 259 13.97 -2.21 10.21
N PRO A 260 12.83 -2.06 10.90
CA PRO A 260 12.58 -0.91 11.75
C PRO A 260 13.70 -0.68 12.78
N PHE A 261 14.07 0.59 12.96
CA PHE A 261 15.12 1.06 13.87
C PHE A 261 16.55 0.59 13.57
N LYS A 262 16.77 -0.31 12.59
CA LYS A 262 18.12 -0.78 12.28
C LYS A 262 19.07 0.36 11.88
N ALA A 263 18.59 1.35 11.11
CA ALA A 263 19.41 2.51 10.73
C ALA A 263 19.80 3.38 11.95
N VAL A 264 18.97 3.40 12.99
CA VAL A 264 19.27 4.08 14.27
C VAL A 264 20.32 3.29 15.05
N PHE A 265 20.14 1.98 15.19
CA PHE A 265 21.14 1.14 15.88
C PHE A 265 22.50 1.11 15.16
N ASP A 266 22.51 1.22 13.84
CA ASP A 266 23.74 1.31 13.05
C ASP A 266 24.38 2.73 13.11
N GLY A 267 23.76 3.70 13.80
CA GLY A 267 24.24 5.10 13.89
C GLY A 267 24.06 5.92 12.63
N ARG A 268 23.33 5.42 11.62
CA ARG A 268 23.03 6.14 10.37
C ARG A 268 21.92 7.17 10.52
N GLN A 269 21.06 7.01 11.54
CA GLN A 269 19.95 7.91 11.85
C GLN A 269 19.95 8.27 13.32
N SER A 270 19.51 9.51 13.63
CA SER A 270 19.39 10.03 14.97
C SER A 270 17.97 9.87 15.53
N LEU A 271 17.85 9.45 16.80
CA LEU A 271 16.56 9.46 17.50
C LEU A 271 16.00 10.88 17.68
N ASP A 272 16.88 11.86 17.87
CA ASP A 272 16.46 13.26 18.03
C ASP A 272 15.80 13.79 16.76
N ASP A 273 16.32 13.43 15.58
CA ASP A 273 15.71 13.81 14.31
C ASP A 273 14.36 13.12 14.13
N ILE A 274 14.23 11.84 14.49
CA ILE A 274 12.95 11.12 14.45
C ILE A 274 11.94 11.82 15.35
N CYS A 275 12.32 12.13 16.60
CA CYS A 275 11.44 12.79 17.56
C CYS A 275 10.99 14.17 17.10
N ARG A 276 11.84 14.91 16.39
CA ARG A 276 11.53 16.25 15.88
C ARG A 276 10.66 16.23 14.63
N GLU A 277 10.86 15.26 13.74
CA GLU A 277 10.25 15.23 12.41
C GLU A 277 9.02 14.32 12.29
N ALA A 278 8.85 13.35 13.21
CA ALA A 278 7.72 12.44 13.15
C ALA A 278 6.38 13.16 13.35
N PRO A 279 5.34 12.79 12.61
CA PRO A 279 4.00 13.39 12.71
C PRO A 279 3.25 12.86 13.93
N TRP A 280 3.69 13.28 15.14
CA TRP A 280 3.19 12.76 16.41
C TRP A 280 1.70 12.96 16.63
N LEU A 281 1.16 14.10 16.21
CA LEU A 281 -0.28 14.37 16.33
C LEU A 281 -1.08 13.31 15.57
N GLN A 282 -0.69 13.03 14.32
CA GLN A 282 -1.33 12.03 13.47
C GLN A 282 -1.12 10.62 14.01
N PHE A 283 0.05 10.34 14.59
CA PHE A 283 0.33 9.07 15.25
C PHE A 283 -0.58 8.83 16.45
N VAL A 284 -0.70 9.81 17.34
CA VAL A 284 -1.56 9.71 18.53
C VAL A 284 -3.03 9.62 18.15
N ALA A 285 -3.49 10.51 17.25
CA ALA A 285 -4.86 10.46 16.76
C ALA A 285 -5.19 9.15 16.06
N GLY A 286 -4.29 8.67 15.20
CA GLY A 286 -4.40 7.38 14.53
C GLY A 286 -4.42 6.20 15.51
N THR A 287 -3.63 6.25 16.57
CA THR A 287 -3.62 5.22 17.62
C THR A 287 -4.96 5.17 18.37
N ILE A 288 -5.52 6.32 18.72
CA ILE A 288 -6.84 6.39 19.37
C ILE A 288 -7.92 5.84 18.44
N ILE A 289 -7.92 6.28 17.17
CA ILE A 289 -8.87 5.75 16.17
C ILE A 289 -8.67 4.26 15.99
N GLY A 290 -7.43 3.78 15.91
CA GLY A 290 -7.08 2.38 15.76
C GLY A 290 -7.59 1.52 16.91
N PHE A 291 -7.51 2.02 18.14
CA PHE A 291 -8.01 1.33 19.31
C PHE A 291 -9.53 1.05 19.20
N PHE A 292 -10.32 2.09 18.90
CA PHE A 292 -11.77 1.92 18.72
C PHE A 292 -12.13 1.14 17.45
N ALA A 293 -11.36 1.31 16.38
CA ALA A 293 -11.58 0.56 15.13
C ALA A 293 -11.34 -0.93 15.35
N GLU A 294 -10.27 -1.30 16.06
CA GLU A 294 -9.96 -2.70 16.36
C GLU A 294 -11.06 -3.34 17.21
N GLU A 295 -11.55 -2.68 18.26
CA GLU A 295 -12.67 -3.18 19.04
C GLU A 295 -13.92 -3.42 18.17
N LYS A 296 -14.19 -2.51 17.23
CA LYS A 296 -15.33 -2.69 16.29
C LYS A 296 -15.11 -3.82 15.30
N ILE A 297 -13.90 -3.98 14.79
CA ILE A 297 -13.54 -5.11 13.91
C ILE A 297 -13.73 -6.42 14.67
N LEU A 298 -13.24 -6.53 15.90
CA LEU A 298 -13.39 -7.73 16.73
C LEU A 298 -14.87 -8.05 17.00
N GLN A 299 -15.69 -7.03 17.30
CA GLN A 299 -17.12 -7.18 17.48
C GLN A 299 -17.80 -7.73 16.21
N LEU A 300 -17.53 -7.10 15.04
CA LEU A 300 -18.11 -7.54 13.77
C LEU A 300 -17.70 -8.97 13.41
N LEU A 301 -16.42 -9.32 13.60
CA LEU A 301 -15.94 -10.67 13.31
C LEU A 301 -16.57 -11.72 14.24
N SER A 302 -16.85 -11.37 15.50
CA SER A 302 -17.56 -12.26 16.43
C SER A 302 -19.02 -12.46 16.03
N GLU A 303 -19.69 -11.41 15.56
CA GLU A 303 -21.09 -11.48 15.09
C GLU A 303 -21.22 -12.31 13.79
N TRP A 304 -20.25 -12.26 12.90
CA TRP A 304 -20.26 -12.97 11.61
C TRP A 304 -19.78 -14.42 11.70
N SER A 305 -19.24 -14.82 12.85
CA SER A 305 -18.80 -16.19 13.11
C SER A 305 -19.93 -17.07 13.72
N ILE A 306 -21.15 -16.54 13.84
CA ILE A 306 -22.35 -17.25 14.27
C ILE A 306 -23.09 -17.73 13.03
#